data_2e432a3d3da86c17c928273bd2f44758
#
_entry.id   2e432a3d3da86c17c928273bd2f44758
#
_cell.length_a   1.000
_cell.length_b   1.000
_cell.length_c   1.000
_cell.angle_alpha   90.00
_cell.angle_beta   90.00
_cell.angle_gamma   90.00
#
_symmetry.space_group_name_H-M   'P 1'
#
loop_
_entity.id
_entity.type
_entity.pdbx_description
1 polymer ?
#
loop_
_entity_poly.entity_id
_entity_poly.type
_entity_poly.pdbx_seq_one_letter_code
_entity_poly.pdbx_strand_id
1 'polypeptide(L)'
;MARAAVSGGLRVRRAWRPAVLVERRAETSSASTLVLEVPGWPGHLAGQHLDVRLTAPDGYQAARSYSLAAPADGERVEITVQAVPDGEVSSFLVGDAVSGDSVEVRGPVGGWFVWKPEDSGPVLLVAGGSGVVPLMAMIRTRDGMNGTPFRLIYSVREPEDRIYDHELRRRATEDGGLDVTVVYTRTAPEGEPRPTGRISIDDLVSYGWAAEQEPTCYVCGPTGFVETVANLLIFLGHDSSKIRTERFGPSGP
;
A
#
# COMPACT_ATOMS: atom_id res chain seq x y z
N MET A 1 37.72 32.05 -0.53
CA MET A 1 37.55 30.55 -0.60
C MET A 1 36.60 30.13 0.49
N ALA A 2 35.34 29.91 0.16
CA ALA A 2 34.31 29.46 1.09
C ALA A 2 34.20 27.94 0.97
N ARG A 3 34.51 27.22 2.06
CA ARG A 3 34.28 25.79 2.17
C ARG A 3 32.77 25.55 2.41
N ALA A 4 32.12 24.91 1.45
CA ALA A 4 30.78 24.37 1.63
C ALA A 4 30.84 23.23 2.66
N ALA A 5 30.19 23.42 3.81
CA ALA A 5 29.96 22.37 4.77
C ALA A 5 28.90 21.41 4.22
N VAL A 6 29.31 20.22 3.82
CA VAL A 6 28.41 19.12 3.51
C VAL A 6 27.83 18.62 4.84
N SER A 7 26.58 18.97 5.09
CA SER A 7 25.76 18.44 6.21
C SER A 7 25.52 16.96 5.97
N GLY A 8 26.42 16.12 6.43
CA GLY A 8 26.25 14.67 6.48
C GLY A 8 25.21 14.32 7.55
N GLY A 9 23.94 14.27 7.17
CA GLY A 9 22.90 13.70 8.02
C GLY A 9 23.27 12.24 8.32
N LEU A 10 23.63 11.94 9.54
CA LEU A 10 23.76 10.56 10.03
C LEU A 10 22.41 9.87 9.75
N ARG A 11 22.42 8.92 8.78
CA ARG A 11 21.34 7.97 8.67
C ARG A 11 21.37 7.13 9.93
N VAL A 12 20.54 7.48 10.92
CA VAL A 12 20.31 6.62 12.08
C VAL A 12 19.81 5.31 11.51
N ARG A 13 20.66 4.28 11.54
CA ARG A 13 20.26 2.91 11.21
C ARG A 13 19.20 2.53 12.23
N ARG A 14 17.92 2.53 11.82
CA ARG A 14 16.83 2.09 12.68
C ARG A 14 17.13 0.66 13.12
N ALA A 15 17.17 0.44 14.44
CA ALA A 15 17.43 -0.88 14.99
C ALA A 15 16.27 -1.84 14.69
N TRP A 16 16.56 -3.11 14.56
CA TRP A 16 15.56 -4.17 14.58
C TRP A 16 14.91 -4.22 15.97
N ARG A 17 13.61 -4.38 16.01
CA ARG A 17 12.80 -4.50 17.22
C ARG A 17 12.10 -5.85 17.22
N PRO A 18 12.01 -6.53 18.36
CA PRO A 18 11.11 -7.68 18.48
C PRO A 18 9.67 -7.23 18.29
N ALA A 19 8.89 -8.07 17.64
CA ALA A 19 7.47 -7.90 17.44
C ALA A 19 6.77 -9.24 17.63
N VAL A 20 5.58 -9.24 18.19
CA VAL A 20 4.78 -10.43 18.41
C VAL A 20 3.54 -10.37 17.52
N LEU A 21 3.27 -11.42 16.76
CA LEU A 21 2.03 -11.56 16.01
C LEU A 21 0.88 -11.79 16.99
N VAL A 22 -0.06 -10.84 17.07
CA VAL A 22 -1.21 -10.95 17.98
C VAL A 22 -2.49 -11.38 17.28
N GLU A 23 -2.61 -11.10 15.99
CA GLU A 23 -3.78 -11.47 15.19
C GLU A 23 -3.41 -11.68 13.72
N ARG A 24 -4.05 -12.67 13.08
CA ARG A 24 -3.98 -12.89 11.64
C ARG A 24 -5.39 -13.00 11.08
N ARG A 25 -5.69 -12.21 10.06
CA ARG A 25 -6.96 -12.20 9.32
C ARG A 25 -6.72 -12.55 7.86
N ALA A 26 -7.41 -13.57 7.34
CA ALA A 26 -7.36 -13.86 5.91
C ALA A 26 -8.11 -12.77 5.12
N GLU A 27 -7.47 -12.24 4.10
CA GLU A 27 -8.08 -11.28 3.17
C GLU A 27 -8.51 -11.97 1.88
N THR A 28 -7.64 -12.84 1.37
CA THR A 28 -7.87 -13.72 0.20
C THR A 28 -7.24 -15.08 0.45
N SER A 29 -7.35 -16.01 -0.50
CA SER A 29 -6.64 -17.30 -0.42
C SER A 29 -5.11 -17.17 -0.37
N SER A 30 -4.57 -16.03 -0.82
CA SER A 30 -3.12 -15.77 -0.90
C SER A 30 -2.65 -14.57 -0.08
N ALA A 31 -3.54 -13.87 0.62
CA ALA A 31 -3.17 -12.68 1.38
C ALA A 31 -3.78 -12.69 2.78
N SER A 32 -3.01 -12.23 3.76
CA SER A 32 -3.44 -12.09 5.16
C SER A 32 -2.99 -10.76 5.74
N THR A 33 -3.86 -10.15 6.53
CA THR A 33 -3.52 -9.02 7.41
C THR A 33 -2.98 -9.57 8.72
N LEU A 34 -1.84 -9.04 9.15
CA LEU A 34 -1.14 -9.38 10.38
C LEU A 34 -1.11 -8.17 11.29
N VAL A 35 -1.53 -8.35 12.53
CA VAL A 35 -1.40 -7.34 13.58
C VAL A 35 -0.23 -7.73 14.47
N LEU A 36 0.75 -6.85 14.53
CA LEU A 36 1.96 -7.03 15.32
C LEU A 36 1.92 -6.08 16.52
N GLU A 37 2.31 -6.58 17.68
CA GLU A 37 2.64 -5.75 18.83
C GLU A 37 4.14 -5.49 18.83
N VAL A 38 4.53 -4.20 18.78
CA VAL A 38 5.92 -3.76 18.59
C VAL A 38 6.29 -2.79 19.72
N PRO A 39 6.90 -3.26 20.81
CA PRO A 39 7.27 -2.42 21.94
C PRO A 39 8.14 -1.24 21.52
N GLY A 40 7.74 -0.03 21.96
CA GLY A 40 8.43 1.22 21.64
C GLY A 40 8.31 1.63 20.17
N TRP A 41 7.24 1.22 19.46
CA TRP A 41 6.99 1.69 18.09
C TRP A 41 6.82 3.23 18.08
N PRO A 42 7.52 3.97 17.21
CA PRO A 42 7.51 5.44 17.24
C PRO A 42 6.29 6.07 16.57
N GLY A 43 5.28 5.27 16.17
CA GLY A 43 4.23 5.71 15.28
C GLY A 43 4.68 5.71 13.82
N HIS A 44 3.74 5.96 12.89
CA HIS A 44 4.02 6.01 11.45
C HIS A 44 2.98 6.85 10.72
N LEU A 45 3.26 7.14 9.44
CA LEU A 45 2.36 7.85 8.54
C LEU A 45 1.80 6.87 7.50
N ALA A 46 0.59 7.14 7.02
CA ALA A 46 -0.03 6.37 5.95
C ALA A 46 0.81 6.41 4.67
N GLY A 47 1.09 5.24 4.10
CA GLY A 47 1.98 5.07 2.95
C GLY A 47 3.43 4.74 3.30
N GLN A 48 3.80 4.68 4.59
CA GLN A 48 5.09 4.14 5.00
C GLN A 48 5.07 2.61 5.04
N HIS A 49 6.26 2.01 5.09
CA HIS A 49 6.46 0.57 5.21
C HIS A 49 7.41 0.23 6.36
N LEU A 50 7.50 -1.04 6.68
CA LEU A 50 8.50 -1.62 7.58
C LEU A 50 9.15 -2.84 6.92
N ASP A 51 10.34 -3.21 7.39
CA ASP A 51 10.95 -4.48 7.07
C ASP A 51 10.59 -5.51 8.14
N VAL A 52 10.22 -6.71 7.73
CA VAL A 52 10.09 -7.89 8.59
C VAL A 52 11.26 -8.83 8.32
N ARG A 53 11.89 -9.32 9.38
CA ARG A 53 12.96 -10.30 9.34
C ARG A 53 12.56 -11.56 10.09
N LEU A 54 12.76 -12.69 9.45
CA LEU A 54 12.69 -14.01 10.05
C LEU A 54 14.10 -14.55 10.23
N THR A 55 14.30 -15.28 11.32
CA THR A 55 15.57 -15.98 11.61
C THR A 55 15.26 -17.46 11.78
N ALA A 56 15.83 -18.29 10.92
CA ALA A 56 15.72 -19.74 11.01
C ALA A 56 16.57 -20.32 12.17
N PRO A 57 16.29 -21.53 12.64
CA PRO A 57 17.03 -22.16 13.76
C PRO A 57 18.55 -22.29 13.52
N ASP A 58 18.99 -22.37 12.27
CA ASP A 58 20.40 -22.41 11.87
C ASP A 58 21.08 -21.04 11.81
N GLY A 59 20.30 -19.95 12.10
CA GLY A 59 20.78 -18.57 12.07
C GLY A 59 20.65 -17.89 10.71
N TYR A 60 20.13 -18.56 9.68
CA TYR A 60 19.82 -17.92 8.40
C TYR A 60 18.76 -16.84 8.58
N GLN A 61 18.91 -15.71 7.90
CA GLN A 61 18.01 -14.57 8.01
C GLN A 61 17.49 -14.14 6.64
N ALA A 62 16.18 -13.99 6.54
CA ALA A 62 15.50 -13.42 5.39
C ALA A 62 14.69 -12.20 5.82
N ALA A 63 14.75 -11.12 5.05
CA ALA A 63 14.00 -9.90 5.32
C ALA A 63 13.27 -9.40 4.08
N ARG A 64 12.05 -8.88 4.28
CA ARG A 64 11.21 -8.27 3.22
C ARG A 64 10.51 -7.04 3.75
N SER A 65 10.27 -6.09 2.85
CA SER A 65 9.53 -4.86 3.15
C SER A 65 8.03 -5.05 2.92
N TYR A 66 7.23 -4.55 3.84
CA TYR A 66 5.77 -4.58 3.78
C TYR A 66 5.20 -3.22 4.12
N SER A 67 4.26 -2.76 3.31
CA SER A 67 3.55 -1.51 3.55
C SER A 67 2.69 -1.62 4.80
N LEU A 68 2.64 -0.53 5.56
CA LEU A 68 1.76 -0.39 6.71
C LEU A 68 0.32 -0.27 6.20
N ALA A 69 -0.58 -1.03 6.81
CA ALA A 69 -1.95 -1.21 6.34
C ALA A 69 -2.98 -0.32 7.05
N ALA A 70 -2.63 0.24 8.21
CA ALA A 70 -3.52 1.01 9.07
C ALA A 70 -2.84 2.29 9.58
N PRO A 71 -3.61 3.25 10.13
CA PRO A 71 -3.07 4.36 10.90
C PRO A 71 -2.27 3.86 12.11
N ALA A 72 -1.37 4.71 12.64
CA ALA A 72 -0.64 4.40 13.87
C ALA A 72 -1.60 4.27 15.07
N ASP A 73 -1.48 3.17 15.81
CA ASP A 73 -2.27 2.85 17.01
C ASP A 73 -1.33 2.36 18.13
N GLY A 74 -0.65 3.29 18.77
CA GLY A 74 0.31 2.96 19.85
C GLY A 74 1.40 2.00 19.36
N GLU A 75 1.49 0.84 20.02
CA GLU A 75 2.45 -0.22 19.69
C GLU A 75 1.89 -1.26 18.72
N ARG A 76 0.62 -1.16 18.34
CA ARG A 76 0.00 -2.04 17.35
C ARG A 76 0.30 -1.57 15.94
N VAL A 77 0.74 -2.50 15.11
CA VAL A 77 1.15 -2.26 13.72
C VAL A 77 0.49 -3.28 12.82
N GLU A 78 -0.23 -2.81 11.82
CA GLU A 78 -0.84 -3.70 10.82
C GLU A 78 -0.03 -3.69 9.52
N ILE A 79 0.21 -4.87 8.98
CA ILE A 79 0.71 -5.10 7.62
C ILE A 79 -0.20 -6.09 6.92
N THR A 80 -0.32 -5.98 5.60
CA THR A 80 -0.99 -7.03 4.82
C THR A 80 0.01 -7.62 3.84
N VAL A 81 0.15 -8.92 3.92
CA VAL A 81 1.12 -9.71 3.17
C VAL A 81 0.40 -10.55 2.15
N GLN A 82 0.84 -10.50 0.91
CA GLN A 82 0.46 -11.45 -0.14
C GLN A 82 1.58 -12.45 -0.32
N ALA A 83 1.28 -13.75 -0.22
CA ALA A 83 2.23 -14.82 -0.49
C ALA A 83 2.63 -14.78 -1.98
N VAL A 84 3.91 -14.89 -2.23
CA VAL A 84 4.44 -15.05 -3.58
C VAL A 84 5.05 -16.45 -3.72
N PRO A 85 4.94 -17.08 -4.89
CA PRO A 85 5.59 -18.37 -5.13
C PRO A 85 7.07 -18.31 -4.75
N ASP A 86 7.54 -19.31 -4.03
CA ASP A 86 8.94 -19.44 -3.55
C ASP A 86 9.41 -18.32 -2.62
N GLY A 87 8.48 -17.53 -2.10
CA GLY A 87 8.77 -16.44 -1.16
C GLY A 87 8.88 -16.94 0.28
N GLU A 88 10.08 -17.10 0.82
CA GLU A 88 10.31 -17.61 2.18
C GLU A 88 9.56 -16.84 3.27
N VAL A 89 9.69 -15.51 3.30
CA VAL A 89 9.06 -14.66 4.34
C VAL A 89 7.56 -14.57 4.14
N SER A 90 7.10 -14.30 2.92
CA SER A 90 5.68 -14.12 2.64
C SER A 90 4.87 -15.41 2.82
N SER A 91 5.41 -16.56 2.42
CA SER A 91 4.75 -17.87 2.57
C SER A 91 4.60 -18.24 4.04
N PHE A 92 5.65 -18.05 4.86
CA PHE A 92 5.56 -18.24 6.32
C PHE A 92 4.50 -17.34 6.94
N LEU A 93 4.54 -16.03 6.67
CA LEU A 93 3.63 -15.06 7.27
C LEU A 93 2.16 -15.31 6.92
N VAL A 94 1.87 -15.79 5.71
CA VAL A 94 0.49 -16.06 5.25
C VAL A 94 0.01 -17.46 5.63
N GLY A 95 0.90 -18.46 5.56
CA GLY A 95 0.55 -19.87 5.76
C GLY A 95 0.73 -20.35 7.20
N ASP A 96 1.94 -20.22 7.74
CA ASP A 96 2.39 -20.93 8.92
C ASP A 96 2.34 -20.09 10.20
N ALA A 97 2.50 -18.76 10.11
CA ALA A 97 2.55 -17.88 11.27
C ALA A 97 1.26 -17.91 12.09
N VAL A 98 1.40 -18.05 13.41
CA VAL A 98 0.29 -18.08 14.36
C VAL A 98 0.44 -17.00 15.43
N SER A 99 -0.67 -16.65 16.09
CA SER A 99 -0.64 -15.72 17.21
C SER A 99 0.30 -16.22 18.32
N GLY A 100 1.18 -15.34 18.79
CA GLY A 100 2.27 -15.62 19.71
C GLY A 100 3.65 -15.75 19.04
N ASP A 101 3.72 -15.93 17.73
CA ASP A 101 5.00 -15.97 17.03
C ASP A 101 5.72 -14.63 17.09
N SER A 102 7.05 -14.72 17.23
CA SER A 102 7.94 -13.57 17.27
C SER A 102 8.64 -13.37 15.94
N VAL A 103 8.64 -12.13 15.49
CA VAL A 103 9.40 -11.67 14.31
C VAL A 103 10.22 -10.43 14.69
N GLU A 104 11.12 -10.03 13.84
CA GLU A 104 11.82 -8.76 14.03
C GLU A 104 11.35 -7.75 12.98
N VAL A 105 11.12 -6.51 13.41
CA VAL A 105 10.71 -5.43 12.50
C VAL A 105 11.67 -4.25 12.57
N ARG A 106 11.77 -3.56 11.46
CA ARG A 106 12.55 -2.32 11.35
C ARG A 106 11.76 -1.28 10.59
N GLY A 107 11.51 -0.14 11.20
CA GLY A 107 10.72 0.93 10.58
C GLY A 107 10.33 2.04 11.57
N PRO A 108 9.36 2.88 11.17
CA PRO A 108 8.79 3.01 9.83
C PRO A 108 9.81 3.57 8.83
N VAL A 109 9.68 3.21 7.55
CA VAL A 109 10.56 3.65 6.45
C VAL A 109 9.71 4.32 5.37
N GLY A 110 10.29 5.25 4.62
CA GLY A 110 9.62 6.00 3.55
C GLY A 110 9.20 7.40 3.99
N GLY A 111 8.98 8.28 3.02
CA GLY A 111 8.60 9.69 3.27
C GLY A 111 8.08 10.40 2.03
N TRP A 112 8.30 9.84 0.83
CA TRP A 112 7.78 10.39 -0.41
C TRP A 112 6.34 9.93 -0.69
N PHE A 113 6.06 8.64 -0.49
CA PHE A 113 4.76 8.02 -0.70
C PHE A 113 3.89 8.10 0.55
N VAL A 114 3.68 9.30 1.07
CA VAL A 114 2.96 9.55 2.32
C VAL A 114 1.84 10.55 2.08
N TRP A 115 0.65 10.23 2.60
CA TRP A 115 -0.46 11.14 2.71
C TRP A 115 -0.66 11.55 4.17
N LYS A 116 -1.00 12.81 4.38
CA LYS A 116 -1.30 13.38 5.70
C LYS A 116 -2.65 14.09 5.68
N PRO A 117 -3.36 14.12 6.81
CA PRO A 117 -4.64 14.82 6.91
C PRO A 117 -4.57 16.33 6.56
N GLU A 118 -3.40 16.95 6.72
CA GLU A 118 -3.15 18.35 6.38
C GLU A 118 -2.99 18.59 4.87
N ASP A 119 -2.76 17.53 4.09
CA ASP A 119 -2.65 17.63 2.63
C ASP A 119 -4.04 17.94 2.07
N SER A 120 -4.17 19.07 1.39
CA SER A 120 -5.42 19.55 0.81
C SER A 120 -5.58 19.12 -0.64
N GLY A 121 -6.83 19.17 -1.15
CA GLY A 121 -7.18 18.87 -2.53
C GLY A 121 -7.54 17.41 -2.78
N PRO A 122 -8.10 17.10 -3.96
CA PRO A 122 -8.54 15.75 -4.30
C PRO A 122 -7.37 14.77 -4.39
N VAL A 123 -7.64 13.51 -4.05
CA VAL A 123 -6.65 12.44 -4.07
C VAL A 123 -7.09 11.34 -5.02
N LEU A 124 -6.20 10.92 -5.91
CA LEU A 124 -6.36 9.76 -6.76
C LEU A 124 -5.44 8.64 -6.28
N LEU A 125 -6.05 7.52 -5.92
CA LEU A 125 -5.38 6.30 -5.51
C LEU A 125 -5.48 5.27 -6.65
N VAL A 126 -4.35 4.73 -7.13
CA VAL A 126 -4.36 3.72 -8.19
C VAL A 126 -3.57 2.50 -7.73
N ALA A 127 -4.26 1.41 -7.49
CA ALA A 127 -3.71 0.17 -6.93
C ALA A 127 -3.60 -0.95 -7.95
N GLY A 128 -2.48 -1.67 -7.96
CA GLY A 128 -2.31 -2.95 -8.64
C GLY A 128 -2.10 -4.09 -7.65
N GLY A 129 -3.08 -5.00 -7.51
CA GLY A 129 -3.01 -6.12 -6.56
C GLY A 129 -2.77 -5.65 -5.12
N SER A 130 -1.75 -6.20 -4.45
CA SER A 130 -1.38 -5.82 -3.08
C SER A 130 -0.89 -4.37 -2.91
N GLY A 131 -0.75 -3.61 -4.01
CA GLY A 131 -0.56 -2.15 -3.97
C GLY A 131 -1.69 -1.38 -3.32
N VAL A 132 -2.82 -2.01 -3.10
CA VAL A 132 -3.91 -1.43 -2.32
C VAL A 132 -3.55 -1.23 -0.85
N VAL A 133 -2.58 -1.96 -0.31
CA VAL A 133 -2.24 -1.96 1.12
C VAL A 133 -1.85 -0.58 1.66
N PRO A 134 -0.84 0.12 1.12
CA PRO A 134 -0.50 1.46 1.60
C PRO A 134 -1.60 2.48 1.31
N LEU A 135 -2.40 2.28 0.25
CA LEU A 135 -3.52 3.15 -0.09
C LEU A 135 -4.68 2.96 0.90
N MET A 136 -4.88 1.73 1.40
CA MET A 136 -5.85 1.46 2.45
C MET A 136 -5.49 2.15 3.76
N ALA A 137 -4.20 2.22 4.11
CA ALA A 137 -3.75 3.02 5.25
C ALA A 137 -4.13 4.51 5.09
N MET A 138 -4.03 5.06 3.87
CA MET A 138 -4.46 6.44 3.58
C MET A 138 -5.98 6.59 3.72
N ILE A 139 -6.77 5.66 3.17
CA ILE A 139 -8.23 5.63 3.29
C ILE A 139 -8.65 5.54 4.76
N ARG A 140 -8.03 4.67 5.54
CA ARG A 140 -8.29 4.52 6.98
C ARG A 140 -7.87 5.75 7.80
N THR A 141 -6.77 6.40 7.41
CA THR A 141 -6.30 7.64 8.05
C THR A 141 -7.23 8.82 7.74
N ARG A 142 -7.86 8.85 6.56
CA ARG A 142 -8.84 9.85 6.16
C ARG A 142 -10.12 9.76 7.00
N ASP A 143 -10.41 8.61 7.58
CA ASP A 143 -11.60 8.36 8.41
C ASP A 143 -11.72 9.41 9.52
N GLY A 144 -12.86 10.09 9.57
CA GLY A 144 -13.10 11.19 10.52
C GLY A 144 -12.50 12.55 10.14
N MET A 145 -11.76 12.64 9.02
CA MET A 145 -11.20 13.89 8.51
C MET A 145 -12.14 14.48 7.45
N ASN A 146 -12.77 15.58 7.76
CA ASN A 146 -13.79 16.20 6.91
C ASN A 146 -13.22 16.66 5.57
N GLY A 147 -13.74 16.10 4.48
CA GLY A 147 -13.86 16.79 3.20
C GLY A 147 -12.84 16.49 2.11
N THR A 148 -11.72 15.82 2.36
CA THR A 148 -10.80 15.47 1.26
C THR A 148 -11.39 14.34 0.41
N PRO A 149 -11.76 14.58 -0.87
CA PRO A 149 -12.36 13.55 -1.70
C PRO A 149 -11.29 12.60 -2.23
N PHE A 150 -11.54 11.30 -2.05
CA PHE A 150 -10.69 10.23 -2.55
C PHE A 150 -11.38 9.46 -3.67
N ARG A 151 -10.63 9.10 -4.70
CA ARG A 151 -11.03 8.11 -5.71
C ARG A 151 -10.01 6.99 -5.76
N LEU A 152 -10.45 5.76 -5.61
CA LEU A 152 -9.64 4.56 -5.73
C LEU A 152 -9.98 3.83 -7.02
N ILE A 153 -8.97 3.63 -7.90
CA ILE A 153 -9.03 2.71 -9.02
C ILE A 153 -8.18 1.49 -8.64
N TYR A 154 -8.84 0.35 -8.43
CA TYR A 154 -8.22 -0.87 -7.93
C TYR A 154 -8.19 -1.96 -8.99
N SER A 155 -7.00 -2.24 -9.54
CA SER A 155 -6.80 -3.27 -10.57
C SER A 155 -6.43 -4.60 -9.93
N VAL A 156 -7.23 -5.63 -10.22
CA VAL A 156 -7.04 -7.02 -9.77
C VAL A 156 -7.17 -7.98 -10.94
N ARG A 157 -6.75 -9.23 -10.79
CA ARG A 157 -6.91 -10.25 -11.83
C ARG A 157 -8.34 -10.73 -11.91
N GLU A 158 -8.89 -11.08 -10.77
CA GLU A 158 -10.21 -11.67 -10.61
C GLU A 158 -10.85 -11.26 -9.27
N PRO A 159 -12.15 -11.47 -9.07
CA PRO A 159 -12.86 -11.03 -7.86
C PRO A 159 -12.26 -11.55 -6.55
N GLU A 160 -11.74 -12.78 -6.57
CA GLU A 160 -11.16 -13.48 -5.41
C GLU A 160 -9.82 -12.88 -4.96
N ASP A 161 -9.16 -12.10 -5.84
CA ASP A 161 -7.89 -11.41 -5.54
C ASP A 161 -8.07 -10.07 -4.80
N ARG A 162 -9.29 -9.65 -4.51
CA ARG A 162 -9.57 -8.35 -3.88
C ARG A 162 -9.26 -8.37 -2.38
N ILE A 163 -8.12 -7.82 -2.03
CA ILE A 163 -7.76 -7.54 -0.64
C ILE A 163 -8.67 -6.42 -0.11
N TYR A 164 -9.18 -6.53 1.12
CA TYR A 164 -10.10 -5.59 1.78
C TYR A 164 -11.48 -5.43 1.08
N ASP A 165 -11.93 -6.41 0.29
CA ASP A 165 -13.16 -6.30 -0.48
C ASP A 165 -14.36 -5.83 0.36
N HIS A 166 -14.60 -6.49 1.48
CA HIS A 166 -15.71 -6.16 2.35
C HIS A 166 -15.59 -4.74 2.94
N GLU A 167 -14.40 -4.35 3.39
CA GLU A 167 -14.19 -3.03 3.98
C GLU A 167 -14.31 -1.92 2.93
N LEU A 168 -13.74 -2.11 1.73
CA LEU A 168 -13.82 -1.13 0.64
C LEU A 168 -15.27 -0.92 0.18
N ARG A 169 -16.05 -1.99 0.03
CA ARG A 169 -17.49 -1.89 -0.32
C ARG A 169 -18.28 -1.14 0.73
N ARG A 170 -18.09 -1.49 2.01
CA ARG A 170 -18.76 -0.82 3.12
C ARG A 170 -18.41 0.67 3.13
N ARG A 171 -17.12 1.02 3.05
CA ARG A 171 -16.66 2.41 3.06
C ARG A 171 -17.18 3.20 1.85
N ALA A 172 -17.18 2.65 0.65
CA ALA A 172 -17.72 3.29 -0.54
C ALA A 172 -19.23 3.59 -0.42
N THR A 173 -19.94 2.81 0.41
CA THR A 173 -21.39 3.04 0.65
C THR A 173 -21.63 4.07 1.76
N GLU A 174 -20.84 4.03 2.83
CA GLU A 174 -21.01 4.83 4.04
C GLU A 174 -20.31 6.20 3.96
N ASP A 175 -19.24 6.31 3.18
CA ASP A 175 -18.39 7.50 3.07
C ASP A 175 -18.59 8.20 1.72
N GLY A 176 -19.44 9.23 1.70
CA GLY A 176 -19.74 10.01 0.48
C GLY A 176 -18.55 10.76 -0.14
N GLY A 177 -17.37 10.70 0.48
CA GLY A 177 -16.13 11.27 -0.07
C GLY A 177 -15.14 10.23 -0.60
N LEU A 178 -15.51 8.95 -0.67
CA LEU A 178 -14.71 7.86 -1.21
C LEU A 178 -15.43 7.15 -2.36
N ASP A 179 -14.92 7.31 -3.58
CA ASP A 179 -15.35 6.52 -4.73
C ASP A 179 -14.37 5.34 -4.94
N VAL A 180 -14.91 4.13 -5.13
CA VAL A 180 -14.11 2.92 -5.37
C VAL A 180 -14.55 2.28 -6.69
N THR A 181 -13.61 2.16 -7.62
CA THR A 181 -13.79 1.44 -8.89
C THR A 181 -12.82 0.28 -8.98
N VAL A 182 -13.32 -0.91 -9.31
CA VAL A 182 -12.50 -2.11 -9.49
C VAL A 182 -12.33 -2.40 -10.98
N VAL A 183 -11.10 -2.65 -11.39
CA VAL A 183 -10.72 -3.01 -12.77
C VAL A 183 -10.22 -4.44 -12.80
N TYR A 184 -10.98 -5.32 -13.46
CA TYR A 184 -10.62 -6.73 -13.59
C TYR A 184 -9.79 -6.97 -14.85
N THR A 185 -8.64 -7.67 -14.69
CA THR A 185 -7.72 -7.87 -15.83
C THR A 185 -7.87 -9.23 -16.51
N ARG A 186 -8.45 -10.24 -15.86
CA ARG A 186 -8.63 -11.61 -16.39
C ARG A 186 -10.08 -12.05 -16.36
N THR A 187 -10.68 -12.12 -15.19
CA THR A 187 -12.05 -12.56 -14.98
C THR A 187 -12.81 -11.48 -14.23
N ALA A 188 -13.99 -11.13 -14.66
CA ALA A 188 -14.88 -10.18 -14.01
C ALA A 188 -16.14 -10.90 -13.50
N PRO A 189 -16.83 -10.35 -12.50
CA PRO A 189 -18.14 -10.85 -12.09
C PRO A 189 -19.15 -10.79 -13.23
N GLU A 190 -20.17 -11.62 -13.16
CA GLU A 190 -21.30 -11.54 -14.09
C GLU A 190 -21.99 -10.17 -13.99
N GLY A 191 -22.28 -9.58 -15.14
CA GLY A 191 -22.91 -8.23 -15.20
C GLY A 191 -21.93 -7.06 -15.07
N GLU A 192 -20.62 -7.29 -14.97
CA GLU A 192 -19.63 -6.23 -14.99
C GLU A 192 -19.63 -5.50 -16.34
N PRO A 193 -19.97 -4.19 -16.39
CA PRO A 193 -20.11 -3.47 -17.65
C PRO A 193 -18.77 -3.21 -18.34
N ARG A 194 -17.67 -3.13 -17.58
CA ARG A 194 -16.35 -2.89 -18.13
C ARG A 194 -15.74 -4.20 -18.64
N PRO A 195 -15.28 -4.28 -19.91
CA PRO A 195 -14.55 -5.45 -20.39
C PRO A 195 -13.27 -5.70 -19.56
N THR A 196 -12.90 -6.97 -19.36
CA THR A 196 -11.64 -7.32 -18.70
C THR A 196 -10.44 -6.81 -19.51
N GLY A 197 -9.44 -6.29 -18.79
CA GLY A 197 -8.24 -5.74 -19.39
C GLY A 197 -7.45 -4.86 -18.41
N ARG A 198 -6.23 -4.51 -18.80
CA ARG A 198 -5.40 -3.60 -18.02
C ARG A 198 -6.03 -2.21 -17.93
N ILE A 199 -5.61 -1.42 -16.92
CA ILE A 199 -6.02 -0.01 -16.83
C ILE A 199 -5.67 0.72 -18.13
N SER A 200 -6.63 1.49 -18.62
CA SER A 200 -6.57 2.29 -19.84
C SER A 200 -6.68 3.80 -19.54
N ILE A 201 -6.50 4.60 -20.57
CA ILE A 201 -6.79 6.05 -20.51
C ILE A 201 -8.26 6.29 -20.16
N ASP A 202 -9.18 5.54 -20.76
CA ASP A 202 -10.62 5.69 -20.54
C ASP A 202 -10.99 5.44 -19.08
N ASP A 203 -10.34 4.49 -18.41
CA ASP A 203 -10.54 4.24 -16.99
C ASP A 203 -10.10 5.44 -16.13
N LEU A 204 -8.93 6.01 -16.42
CA LEU A 204 -8.41 7.16 -15.69
C LEU A 204 -9.26 8.42 -15.92
N VAL A 205 -9.78 8.62 -17.13
CA VAL A 205 -10.69 9.73 -17.47
C VAL A 205 -12.03 9.54 -16.80
N SER A 206 -12.60 8.31 -16.81
CA SER A 206 -13.95 8.05 -16.31
C SER A 206 -14.01 8.02 -14.78
N TYR A 207 -12.97 7.47 -14.13
CA TYR A 207 -12.98 7.19 -12.69
C TYR A 207 -11.96 8.00 -11.91
N GLY A 208 -11.01 8.66 -12.57
CA GLY A 208 -10.04 9.56 -11.95
C GLY A 208 -10.56 11.01 -11.80
N TRP A 209 -9.68 11.88 -11.38
CA TRP A 209 -9.90 13.33 -11.37
C TRP A 209 -9.33 13.92 -12.66
N ALA A 210 -9.96 14.98 -13.16
CA ALA A 210 -9.38 15.75 -14.25
C ALA A 210 -8.09 16.47 -13.78
N ALA A 211 -7.11 16.63 -14.67
CA ALA A 211 -5.83 17.26 -14.32
C ALA A 211 -5.99 18.69 -13.80
N GLU A 212 -6.99 19.42 -14.28
CA GLU A 212 -7.32 20.80 -13.87
C GLU A 212 -7.77 20.89 -12.39
N GLN A 213 -8.17 19.79 -11.78
CA GLN A 213 -8.50 19.71 -10.35
C GLN A 213 -7.25 19.51 -9.48
N GLU A 214 -6.09 19.38 -10.13
CA GLU A 214 -4.77 19.25 -9.49
C GLU A 214 -4.67 18.16 -8.41
N PRO A 215 -5.17 16.93 -8.64
CA PRO A 215 -5.13 15.88 -7.63
C PRO A 215 -3.70 15.47 -7.28
N THR A 216 -3.49 15.05 -6.02
CA THR A 216 -2.32 14.26 -5.69
C THR A 216 -2.61 12.79 -6.03
N CYS A 217 -1.77 12.20 -6.90
CA CYS A 217 -1.94 10.84 -7.38
C CYS A 217 -0.96 9.90 -6.66
N TYR A 218 -1.47 8.83 -6.04
CA TYR A 218 -0.68 7.77 -5.43
C TYR A 218 -0.86 6.48 -6.23
N VAL A 219 0.21 6.00 -6.84
CA VAL A 219 0.20 4.80 -7.67
C VAL A 219 1.08 3.74 -7.03
N CYS A 220 0.48 2.59 -6.66
CA CYS A 220 1.21 1.50 -6.02
C CYS A 220 0.89 0.16 -6.65
N GLY A 221 1.92 -0.67 -6.86
CA GLY A 221 1.77 -1.99 -7.46
C GLY A 221 3.06 -2.54 -8.06
N PRO A 222 2.96 -3.58 -8.90
CA PRO A 222 4.10 -4.11 -9.64
C PRO A 222 4.74 -3.06 -10.54
N THR A 223 6.06 -3.13 -10.74
CA THR A 223 6.83 -2.11 -11.48
C THR A 223 6.19 -1.74 -12.82
N GLY A 224 5.87 -2.72 -13.68
CA GLY A 224 5.27 -2.43 -14.99
C GLY A 224 3.88 -1.78 -14.92
N PHE A 225 3.10 -2.09 -13.89
CA PHE A 225 1.81 -1.43 -13.63
C PHE A 225 2.02 0.04 -13.27
N VAL A 226 2.91 0.31 -12.31
CA VAL A 226 3.19 1.68 -11.84
C VAL A 226 3.73 2.56 -12.98
N GLU A 227 4.67 2.05 -13.77
CA GLU A 227 5.21 2.78 -14.94
C GLU A 227 4.11 3.11 -15.95
N THR A 228 3.25 2.13 -16.27
CA THR A 228 2.16 2.34 -17.22
C THR A 228 1.21 3.42 -16.71
N VAL A 229 0.72 3.31 -15.47
CA VAL A 229 -0.25 4.26 -14.91
C VAL A 229 0.36 5.66 -14.78
N ALA A 230 1.60 5.77 -14.29
CA ALA A 230 2.27 7.07 -14.17
C ALA A 230 2.42 7.78 -15.54
N ASN A 231 2.79 7.04 -16.57
CA ASN A 231 2.90 7.59 -17.93
C ASN A 231 1.52 8.01 -18.50
N LEU A 232 0.47 7.25 -18.23
CA LEU A 232 -0.90 7.60 -18.63
C LEU A 232 -1.38 8.88 -17.92
N LEU A 233 -1.11 9.03 -16.62
CA LEU A 233 -1.45 10.25 -15.87
C LEU A 233 -0.70 11.47 -16.42
N ILE A 234 0.60 11.34 -16.71
CA ILE A 234 1.39 12.42 -17.35
C ILE A 234 0.80 12.77 -18.73
N PHE A 235 0.46 11.77 -19.53
CA PHE A 235 -0.16 11.97 -20.85
C PHE A 235 -1.50 12.71 -20.75
N LEU A 236 -2.28 12.48 -19.69
CA LEU A 236 -3.54 13.17 -19.39
C LEU A 236 -3.35 14.58 -18.80
N GLY A 237 -2.10 15.04 -18.65
CA GLY A 237 -1.77 16.41 -18.21
C GLY A 237 -1.62 16.58 -16.70
N HIS A 238 -1.62 15.47 -15.91
CA HIS A 238 -1.36 15.57 -14.48
C HIS A 238 0.08 16.05 -14.21
N ASP A 239 0.22 16.90 -13.19
CA ASP A 239 1.53 17.38 -12.73
C ASP A 239 2.38 16.23 -12.20
N SER A 240 3.52 15.98 -12.84
CA SER A 240 4.43 14.90 -12.45
C SER A 240 4.96 15.04 -11.02
N SER A 241 5.04 16.25 -10.47
CA SER A 241 5.44 16.51 -9.10
C SER A 241 4.39 16.06 -8.07
N LYS A 242 3.12 15.91 -8.50
CA LYS A 242 2.00 15.41 -7.72
C LYS A 242 1.72 13.91 -7.92
N ILE A 243 2.48 13.24 -8.79
CA ILE A 243 2.39 11.78 -9.00
C ILE A 243 3.41 11.09 -8.11
N ARG A 244 2.95 10.46 -7.05
CA ARG A 244 3.77 9.70 -6.09
C ARG A 244 3.63 8.22 -6.39
N THR A 245 4.75 7.52 -6.51
CA THR A 245 4.77 6.12 -6.92
C THR A 245 5.52 5.25 -5.92
N GLU A 246 4.99 4.05 -5.66
CA GLU A 246 5.66 3.00 -4.90
C GLU A 246 5.57 1.68 -5.67
N ARG A 247 6.68 0.97 -5.75
CA ARG A 247 6.83 -0.26 -6.53
C ARG A 247 7.19 -1.41 -5.62
N PHE A 248 6.62 -2.59 -5.89
CA PHE A 248 7.04 -3.83 -5.25
C PHE A 248 7.12 -4.96 -6.29
N GLY A 249 7.74 -6.05 -5.89
CA GLY A 249 8.10 -7.15 -6.75
C GLY A 249 9.60 -7.17 -7.05
N PRO A 250 10.08 -8.19 -7.74
CA PRO A 250 11.49 -8.24 -8.12
C PRO A 250 11.80 -6.99 -8.94
N SER A 251 12.80 -6.24 -8.50
CA SER A 251 13.46 -5.27 -9.37
C SER A 251 13.92 -6.10 -10.56
N GLY A 252 13.40 -5.83 -11.74
CA GLY A 252 13.74 -6.59 -12.96
C GLY A 252 15.25 -6.71 -13.15
N PRO A 253 15.68 -7.58 -14.10
CA PRO A 253 17.09 -7.82 -14.33
C PRO A 253 17.84 -6.54 -14.62
#